data_38ca3951ed7cbf2dc188b3c302c0bbbf
#
_entry.id   38ca3951ed7cbf2dc188b3c302c0bbbf
#
_cell.length_a   1.000
_cell.length_b   1.000
_cell.length_c   1.000
_cell.angle_alpha   90.00
_cell.angle_beta   90.00
_cell.angle_gamma   90.00
#
_symmetry.space_group_name_H-M   'P 1'
#
loop_
_entity.id
_entity.type
_entity.pdbx_description
1 polymer ?
#
loop_
_entity_poly.entity_id
_entity_poly.type
_entity_poly.pdbx_seq_one_letter_code
_entity_poly.pdbx_strand_id
1 'polypeptide(L)'
;MGMTRMLLECSLSDKLCVIQEKQYEVIIVPTLLVTIFLILLGVILWLFIREQRTQQQRSGPQGIAPVPPPRDLSWEAGHGGNVALPLKETSVENFLGATTPALAKLQVPREQLSEVLEQICSGSCGPIFRANMNTGDPSKPKSVILKALKEPAGLHEVQDFLGRIQFHQYLGKHKNLVQLEGCCTEKLPLYMVLEDVAQGDLLSFLWTCRRDVMTMDGLLYDLTEKQVYHIGKQVLLALEFLQEKHLFHGDVAARNILMQSDLAAKLCGLGLAYEVYTRGAISSTQTIPLKWLAPERLLLRPASIRADVWSFGILLYEMVTLGAPPYPEVPPTSILEHLQRRKIMKRPSSCTHTMYSIMKSCWRWREADRPSPRELRLRLEAAIKTADDEAVLQVPELVVPELYAAVAGIRVESLFYNYSMLL
;
A
#
# COMPACT_ATOMS: atom_id res chain seq x y z
N MET A 1 26.62 69.05 -43.10
CA MET A 1 25.35 69.58 -42.59
C MET A 1 24.97 68.80 -41.33
N GLY A 2 25.35 69.37 -40.21
CA GLY A 2 25.11 68.70 -38.89
C GLY A 2 23.72 69.08 -38.39
N MET A 3 22.97 68.07 -38.03
CA MET A 3 21.69 68.25 -37.35
C MET A 3 21.93 68.00 -35.87
N THR A 4 22.20 69.07 -35.14
CA THR A 4 22.29 69.13 -33.70
C THR A 4 20.91 68.81 -33.11
N ARG A 5 20.78 67.65 -32.50
CA ARG A 5 19.63 67.34 -31.61
C ARG A 5 19.76 68.18 -30.35
N MET A 6 18.93 69.26 -30.28
CA MET A 6 18.69 69.94 -29.00
C MET A 6 18.10 68.94 -28.01
N LEU A 7 18.86 68.54 -26.98
CA LEU A 7 18.39 67.91 -25.79
C LEU A 7 17.59 68.99 -25.02
N LEU A 8 16.25 68.91 -25.08
CA LEU A 8 15.37 69.64 -24.17
C LEU A 8 15.53 68.90 -22.79
N GLU A 9 16.26 69.56 -21.88
CA GLU A 9 16.29 69.14 -20.48
C GLU A 9 14.89 69.37 -19.89
N CYS A 10 14.20 68.30 -19.58
CA CYS A 10 12.90 68.33 -18.90
C CYS A 10 13.04 68.89 -17.50
N SER A 11 12.24 69.87 -17.11
CA SER A 11 12.13 70.35 -15.76
C SER A 11 11.51 69.28 -14.88
N LEU A 12 12.10 68.94 -13.69
CA LEU A 12 11.63 67.99 -12.74
C LEU A 12 10.20 68.23 -12.21
N SER A 13 9.60 69.39 -12.54
CA SER A 13 8.22 69.71 -12.12
C SER A 13 7.17 69.42 -13.22
N ASP A 14 7.56 69.06 -14.45
CA ASP A 14 6.61 68.71 -15.50
C ASP A 14 6.43 67.19 -15.64
N LYS A 15 5.39 66.69 -15.03
CA LYS A 15 5.05 65.27 -15.00
C LYS A 15 4.83 64.63 -16.38
N LEU A 16 4.37 65.42 -17.36
CA LEU A 16 4.15 64.98 -18.74
C LEU A 16 5.45 64.78 -19.49
N CYS A 17 6.44 65.68 -19.31
CA CYS A 17 7.75 65.54 -19.92
C CYS A 17 8.54 64.35 -19.37
N VAL A 18 8.49 64.10 -18.08
CA VAL A 18 9.12 62.93 -17.43
C VAL A 18 8.50 61.63 -17.91
N ILE A 19 7.19 61.57 -18.14
CA ILE A 19 6.49 60.39 -18.69
C ILE A 19 6.91 60.12 -20.11
N GLN A 20 7.10 61.17 -20.93
CA GLN A 20 7.52 61.04 -22.32
C GLN A 20 8.99 60.63 -22.46
N GLU A 21 9.86 61.09 -21.56
CA GLU A 21 11.27 60.70 -21.50
C GLU A 21 11.45 59.27 -20.99
N LYS A 22 10.63 58.86 -20.02
CA LYS A 22 10.67 57.50 -19.39
C LYS A 22 9.57 56.56 -19.88
N GLN A 23 8.96 56.82 -21.01
CA GLN A 23 7.84 55.99 -21.52
C GLN A 23 8.20 54.48 -21.65
N TYR A 24 9.48 54.15 -21.89
CA TYR A 24 9.96 52.76 -21.91
C TYR A 24 9.88 52.10 -20.55
N GLU A 25 10.26 52.82 -19.48
CA GLU A 25 10.24 52.27 -18.11
C GLU A 25 8.84 52.25 -17.53
N VAL A 26 8.02 53.26 -17.79
CA VAL A 26 6.72 53.46 -17.13
C VAL A 26 5.57 52.75 -17.85
N ILE A 27 5.63 52.64 -19.18
CA ILE A 27 4.53 52.06 -19.97
C ILE A 27 4.97 50.81 -20.72
N ILE A 28 6.09 50.86 -21.46
CA ILE A 28 6.48 49.75 -22.35
C ILE A 28 6.93 48.52 -21.56
N VAL A 29 7.75 48.70 -20.51
CA VAL A 29 8.22 47.55 -19.69
C VAL A 29 7.07 46.87 -18.97
N PRO A 30 6.17 47.56 -18.25
CA PRO A 30 5.02 46.90 -17.62
C PRO A 30 4.07 46.23 -18.62
N THR A 31 3.79 46.85 -19.78
CA THR A 31 2.92 46.24 -20.80
C THR A 31 3.55 44.99 -21.40
N LEU A 32 4.86 44.98 -21.65
CA LEU A 32 5.60 43.80 -22.10
C LEU A 32 5.56 42.69 -21.06
N LEU A 33 5.75 42.99 -19.78
CA LEU A 33 5.69 42.00 -18.70
C LEU A 33 4.29 41.40 -18.58
N VAL A 34 3.24 42.20 -18.67
CA VAL A 34 1.85 41.73 -18.65
C VAL A 34 1.56 40.83 -19.87
N THR A 35 2.00 41.21 -21.06
CA THR A 35 1.80 40.38 -22.27
C THR A 35 2.55 39.04 -22.17
N ILE A 36 3.79 39.04 -21.70
CA ILE A 36 4.57 37.80 -21.46
C ILE A 36 3.87 36.93 -20.42
N PHE A 37 3.40 37.51 -19.32
CA PHE A 37 2.66 36.79 -18.29
C PHE A 37 1.40 36.11 -18.83
N LEU A 38 0.60 36.85 -19.64
CA LEU A 38 -0.61 36.30 -20.26
C LEU A 38 -0.30 35.15 -21.25
N ILE A 39 0.79 35.28 -22.02
CA ILE A 39 1.25 34.22 -22.93
C ILE A 39 1.65 32.96 -22.12
N LEU A 40 2.44 33.16 -21.07
CA LEU A 40 2.84 32.02 -20.19
C LEU A 40 1.64 31.37 -19.55
N LEU A 41 0.68 32.13 -19.07
CA LEU A 41 -0.57 31.62 -18.50
C LEU A 41 -1.38 30.84 -19.54
N GLY A 42 -1.47 31.31 -20.76
CA GLY A 42 -2.09 30.63 -21.89
C GLY A 42 -1.40 29.28 -22.22
N VAL A 43 -0.06 29.28 -22.22
CA VAL A 43 0.72 28.06 -22.46
C VAL A 43 0.49 27.03 -21.34
N ILE A 44 0.50 27.47 -20.08
CA ILE A 44 0.24 26.58 -18.92
C ILE A 44 -1.17 26.01 -19.01
N LEU A 45 -2.18 26.85 -19.31
CA LEU A 45 -3.55 26.38 -19.46
C LEU A 45 -3.71 25.41 -20.64
N TRP A 46 -3.04 25.68 -21.76
CA TRP A 46 -3.04 24.81 -22.92
C TRP A 46 -2.37 23.46 -22.61
N LEU A 47 -1.23 23.46 -21.90
CA LEU A 47 -0.56 22.23 -21.45
C LEU A 47 -1.46 21.42 -20.49
N PHE A 48 -2.13 22.10 -19.57
CA PHE A 48 -3.07 21.46 -18.63
C PHE A 48 -4.26 20.82 -19.36
N ILE A 49 -4.88 21.54 -20.30
CA ILE A 49 -5.99 21.01 -21.13
C ILE A 49 -5.49 19.86 -22.02
N ARG A 50 -4.30 19.99 -22.60
CA ARG A 50 -3.68 18.93 -23.40
C ARG A 50 -3.44 17.68 -22.57
N GLU A 51 -2.95 17.82 -21.35
CA GLU A 51 -2.71 16.72 -20.43
C GLU A 51 -4.02 16.02 -20.02
N GLN A 52 -5.06 16.78 -19.74
CA GLN A 52 -6.39 16.23 -19.49
C GLN A 52 -6.96 15.48 -20.71
N ARG A 53 -6.82 16.02 -21.92
CA ARG A 53 -7.24 15.34 -23.16
C ARG A 53 -6.43 14.08 -23.42
N THR A 54 -5.13 14.09 -23.11
CA THR A 54 -4.26 12.90 -23.24
C THR A 54 -4.63 11.82 -22.22
N GLN A 55 -5.03 12.21 -21.03
CA GLN A 55 -5.57 11.26 -20.03
C GLN A 55 -6.91 10.68 -20.47
N GLN A 56 -7.80 11.45 -21.07
CA GLN A 56 -9.06 10.97 -21.62
C GLN A 56 -8.88 10.06 -22.85
N GLN A 57 -7.88 10.29 -23.69
CA GLN A 57 -7.56 9.43 -24.84
C GLN A 57 -6.78 8.16 -24.44
N ARG A 58 -6.08 8.16 -23.28
CA ARG A 58 -5.42 6.99 -22.71
C ARG A 58 -6.38 6.04 -21.97
N SER A 59 -7.62 6.44 -21.77
CA SER A 59 -8.73 5.58 -21.30
C SER A 59 -9.37 4.74 -22.42
N GLY A 60 -8.78 4.67 -23.60
CA GLY A 60 -9.16 3.72 -24.64
C GLY A 60 -8.56 2.33 -24.37
N PRO A 61 -9.26 1.25 -24.71
CA PRO A 61 -9.01 -0.09 -24.19
C PRO A 61 -7.84 -0.78 -24.91
N GLN A 62 -6.65 -0.74 -24.32
CA GLN A 62 -5.57 -1.71 -24.58
C GLN A 62 -4.85 -2.04 -23.26
N GLY A 63 -5.55 -2.69 -22.40
CA GLY A 63 -5.12 -3.44 -21.24
C GLY A 63 -6.17 -4.51 -21.04
N ILE A 64 -5.78 -5.71 -20.70
CA ILE A 64 -6.63 -6.84 -20.34
C ILE A 64 -7.87 -6.30 -19.65
N ALA A 65 -9.05 -6.48 -20.25
CA ALA A 65 -10.30 -6.00 -19.68
C ALA A 65 -10.36 -6.47 -18.22
N PRO A 66 -10.62 -5.58 -17.25
CA PRO A 66 -10.87 -6.03 -15.90
C PRO A 66 -12.01 -7.03 -16.01
N VAL A 67 -11.81 -8.22 -15.46
CA VAL A 67 -12.91 -9.17 -15.29
C VAL A 67 -13.99 -8.40 -14.57
N PRO A 68 -15.19 -8.22 -15.16
CA PRO A 68 -16.24 -7.49 -14.47
C PRO A 68 -16.45 -8.18 -13.13
N PRO A 69 -16.59 -7.44 -12.02
CA PRO A 69 -16.98 -8.05 -10.76
C PRO A 69 -18.21 -8.91 -11.01
N PRO A 70 -18.36 -10.05 -10.34
CA PRO A 70 -19.54 -10.89 -10.48
C PRO A 70 -20.77 -9.98 -10.47
N ARG A 71 -21.63 -10.11 -11.48
CA ARG A 71 -22.78 -9.19 -11.72
C ARG A 71 -23.72 -9.01 -10.52
N ASP A 72 -23.56 -9.83 -9.49
CA ASP A 72 -24.36 -9.79 -8.26
C ASP A 72 -23.91 -8.71 -7.25
N LEU A 73 -22.84 -7.96 -7.54
CA LEU A 73 -22.36 -6.83 -6.74
C LEU A 73 -22.68 -5.46 -7.36
N SER A 74 -23.37 -5.42 -8.49
CA SER A 74 -23.89 -4.18 -9.02
C SER A 74 -25.10 -3.77 -8.17
N TRP A 75 -24.89 -2.86 -7.25
CA TRP A 75 -25.94 -1.97 -6.79
C TRP A 75 -26.38 -1.19 -8.02
N GLU A 76 -27.44 -1.65 -8.68
CA GLU A 76 -28.03 -0.94 -9.80
C GLU A 76 -28.42 0.48 -9.32
N ALA A 77 -27.51 1.43 -9.57
CA ALA A 77 -27.95 2.80 -9.78
C ALA A 77 -28.79 2.74 -11.05
N GLY A 78 -30.11 2.65 -10.89
CA GLY A 78 -31.06 2.52 -11.96
C GLY A 78 -30.85 3.59 -13.02
N HIS A 79 -30.39 3.20 -14.20
CA HIS A 79 -30.44 4.00 -15.41
C HIS A 79 -31.86 3.87 -15.98
N GLY A 80 -32.63 4.86 -15.72
CA GLY A 80 -33.97 4.95 -16.37
C GLY A 80 -34.84 6.03 -15.78
N GLY A 81 -34.89 7.19 -16.45
CA GLY A 81 -36.03 8.11 -16.39
C GLY A 81 -35.93 9.17 -15.28
N ASN A 82 -35.91 10.44 -15.70
CA ASN A 82 -36.12 11.63 -14.88
C ASN A 82 -37.46 11.54 -14.11
N VAL A 83 -37.43 10.95 -12.94
CA VAL A 83 -38.38 11.17 -11.87
C VAL A 83 -37.58 11.50 -10.65
N ALA A 84 -37.61 12.73 -10.20
CA ALA A 84 -37.08 13.16 -8.92
C ALA A 84 -37.88 12.43 -7.82
N LEU A 85 -37.45 11.21 -7.48
CA LEU A 85 -37.87 10.55 -6.26
C LEU A 85 -37.17 11.25 -5.11
N PRO A 86 -37.84 11.61 -4.02
CA PRO A 86 -37.22 12.14 -2.84
C PRO A 86 -36.22 11.09 -2.37
N LEU A 87 -34.93 11.48 -2.22
CA LEU A 87 -33.89 10.69 -1.55
C LEU A 87 -34.41 10.37 -0.15
N LYS A 88 -35.05 9.20 0.00
CA LYS A 88 -35.32 8.63 1.31
C LYS A 88 -33.96 8.38 1.91
N GLU A 89 -33.57 9.12 2.95
CA GLU A 89 -32.40 8.83 3.75
C GLU A 89 -32.50 7.38 4.20
N THR A 90 -31.76 6.49 3.54
CA THR A 90 -31.72 5.09 3.92
C THR A 90 -30.93 5.05 5.21
N SER A 91 -31.57 4.78 6.34
CA SER A 91 -30.87 4.63 7.61
C SER A 91 -29.88 3.47 7.52
N VAL A 92 -28.78 3.55 8.28
CA VAL A 92 -27.79 2.46 8.38
C VAL A 92 -28.47 1.12 8.70
N GLU A 93 -29.46 1.12 9.57
CA GLU A 93 -30.22 -0.07 9.98
C GLU A 93 -30.96 -0.72 8.81
N ASN A 94 -31.65 0.09 7.98
CA ASN A 94 -32.33 -0.42 6.79
C ASN A 94 -31.36 -1.01 5.77
N PHE A 95 -30.18 -0.40 5.64
CA PHE A 95 -29.13 -0.89 4.76
C PHE A 95 -28.56 -2.24 5.27
N LEU A 96 -28.29 -2.37 6.56
CA LEU A 96 -27.84 -3.62 7.16
C LEU A 96 -28.85 -4.75 6.96
N GLY A 97 -30.13 -4.49 7.18
CA GLY A 97 -31.21 -5.48 6.96
C GLY A 97 -31.24 -6.00 5.52
N ALA A 98 -30.95 -5.15 4.54
CA ALA A 98 -30.92 -5.54 3.12
C ALA A 98 -29.67 -6.36 2.75
N THR A 99 -28.52 -6.14 3.42
CA THR A 99 -27.24 -6.78 3.07
C THR A 99 -26.93 -8.07 3.83
N THR A 100 -27.54 -8.26 5.00
CA THR A 100 -27.37 -9.46 5.85
C THR A 100 -27.58 -10.79 5.10
N PRO A 101 -28.57 -10.97 4.19
CA PRO A 101 -28.74 -12.22 3.47
C PRO A 101 -27.54 -12.66 2.64
N ALA A 102 -26.80 -11.71 2.03
CA ALA A 102 -25.61 -12.02 1.22
C ALA A 102 -24.46 -12.57 2.05
N LEU A 103 -24.39 -12.23 3.33
CA LEU A 103 -23.37 -12.65 4.29
C LEU A 103 -23.85 -13.71 5.27
N ALA A 104 -25.06 -14.27 5.10
CA ALA A 104 -25.69 -15.19 6.05
C ALA A 104 -24.81 -16.40 6.42
N LYS A 105 -24.05 -16.93 5.43
CA LYS A 105 -23.16 -18.08 5.66
C LYS A 105 -21.88 -17.73 6.46
N LEU A 106 -21.58 -16.45 6.62
CA LEU A 106 -20.40 -15.94 7.32
C LEU A 106 -20.77 -15.35 8.68
N GLN A 107 -22.07 -15.28 9.02
CA GLN A 107 -22.50 -14.71 10.30
C GLN A 107 -22.03 -15.56 11.46
N VAL A 108 -21.36 -14.92 12.39
CA VAL A 108 -20.97 -15.48 13.68
C VAL A 108 -21.87 -14.82 14.74
N PRO A 109 -22.68 -15.60 15.46
CA PRO A 109 -23.48 -15.07 16.58
C PRO A 109 -22.54 -14.42 17.62
N ARG A 110 -22.92 -13.24 18.11
CA ARG A 110 -22.09 -12.52 19.09
C ARG A 110 -21.88 -13.27 20.38
N GLU A 111 -22.82 -14.11 20.75
CA GLU A 111 -22.80 -14.97 21.92
C GLU A 111 -21.69 -16.04 21.85
N GLN A 112 -21.19 -16.31 20.63
CA GLN A 112 -20.03 -17.18 20.42
C GLN A 112 -18.69 -16.47 20.65
N LEU A 113 -18.67 -15.15 20.72
CA LEU A 113 -17.47 -14.37 21.02
C LEU A 113 -17.38 -14.10 22.52
N SER A 114 -16.16 -14.09 23.07
CA SER A 114 -15.94 -13.75 24.48
C SER A 114 -16.47 -12.34 24.79
N GLU A 115 -17.04 -12.17 26.00
CA GLU A 115 -17.52 -10.86 26.45
C GLU A 115 -16.36 -9.85 26.66
N VAL A 116 -15.19 -10.34 27.04
CA VAL A 116 -13.99 -9.53 27.25
C VAL A 116 -13.17 -9.51 25.96
N LEU A 117 -13.05 -8.32 25.38
CA LEU A 117 -12.24 -8.06 24.20
C LEU A 117 -10.94 -7.36 24.63
N GLU A 118 -9.81 -7.95 24.26
CA GLU A 118 -8.51 -7.31 24.42
C GLU A 118 -8.26 -6.38 23.25
N GLN A 119 -8.28 -5.04 23.48
CA GLN A 119 -7.94 -4.10 22.39
C GLN A 119 -6.43 -4.15 22.13
N ILE A 120 -6.07 -4.54 20.92
CA ILE A 120 -4.67 -4.62 20.49
C ILE A 120 -4.19 -3.26 19.96
N CYS A 121 -4.94 -2.68 19.02
CA CYS A 121 -4.57 -1.42 18.34
C CYS A 121 -5.78 -0.80 17.65
N SER A 122 -5.55 0.32 16.95
CA SER A 122 -6.55 0.95 16.08
C SER A 122 -6.09 0.87 14.63
N GLY A 123 -6.91 0.24 13.79
CA GLY A 123 -6.73 0.19 12.35
C GLY A 123 -7.42 1.36 11.64
N SER A 124 -7.39 1.38 10.31
CA SER A 124 -8.01 2.44 9.50
C SER A 124 -9.54 2.43 9.58
N CYS A 125 -10.15 1.25 9.74
CA CYS A 125 -11.62 1.12 9.86
C CYS A 125 -12.12 1.31 11.29
N GLY A 126 -11.25 1.19 12.29
CA GLY A 126 -11.61 1.28 13.71
C GLY A 126 -10.73 0.41 14.59
N PRO A 127 -11.14 0.15 15.84
CA PRO A 127 -10.36 -0.63 16.79
C PRO A 127 -10.26 -2.11 16.37
N ILE A 128 -9.16 -2.74 16.76
CA ILE A 128 -8.86 -4.15 16.54
C ILE A 128 -8.73 -4.83 17.89
N PHE A 129 -9.44 -5.93 18.06
CA PHE A 129 -9.49 -6.68 19.30
C PHE A 129 -9.04 -8.13 19.08
N ARG A 130 -8.46 -8.72 20.12
CA ARG A 130 -8.36 -10.17 20.25
C ARG A 130 -9.56 -10.67 21.05
N ALA A 131 -10.14 -11.78 20.64
CA ALA A 131 -11.27 -12.43 21.29
C ALA A 131 -11.14 -13.93 21.20
N ASN A 132 -11.86 -14.64 22.06
CA ASN A 132 -12.05 -16.07 21.95
C ASN A 132 -13.40 -16.35 21.30
N MET A 133 -13.41 -17.22 20.29
CA MET A 133 -14.62 -17.70 19.62
C MET A 133 -14.91 -19.14 20.04
N ASN A 134 -16.13 -19.39 20.52
CA ASN A 134 -16.60 -20.72 20.84
C ASN A 134 -17.04 -21.45 19.57
N THR A 135 -16.36 -22.54 19.22
CA THR A 135 -16.60 -23.33 18.00
C THR A 135 -17.39 -24.61 18.26
N GLY A 136 -18.08 -24.69 19.39
CA GLY A 136 -18.88 -25.84 19.78
C GLY A 136 -18.21 -26.75 20.81
N ASP A 137 -16.93 -26.61 21.07
CA ASP A 137 -16.22 -27.23 22.20
C ASP A 137 -15.81 -26.15 23.21
N PRO A 138 -16.52 -25.97 24.33
CA PRO A 138 -16.21 -24.96 25.33
C PRO A 138 -14.82 -25.08 25.93
N SER A 139 -14.22 -26.27 25.86
CA SER A 139 -12.89 -26.56 26.44
C SER A 139 -11.74 -26.04 25.54
N LYS A 140 -12.02 -25.70 24.25
CA LYS A 140 -11.02 -25.27 23.29
C LYS A 140 -11.50 -24.04 22.48
N PRO A 141 -11.60 -22.87 23.13
CA PRO A 141 -11.98 -21.67 22.40
C PRO A 141 -10.90 -21.34 21.35
N LYS A 142 -11.34 -20.92 20.17
CA LYS A 142 -10.44 -20.48 19.10
C LYS A 142 -10.14 -19.00 19.27
N SER A 143 -8.87 -18.62 19.36
CA SER A 143 -8.47 -17.22 19.32
C SER A 143 -8.73 -16.63 17.93
N VAL A 144 -9.32 -15.43 17.88
CA VAL A 144 -9.67 -14.71 16.67
C VAL A 144 -9.37 -13.22 16.82
N ILE A 145 -9.17 -12.56 15.68
CA ILE A 145 -9.01 -11.11 15.61
C ILE A 145 -10.31 -10.48 15.08
N LEU A 146 -10.84 -9.54 15.86
CA LEU A 146 -12.02 -8.76 15.50
C LEU A 146 -11.61 -7.38 15.02
N LYS A 147 -11.85 -7.07 13.76
CA LYS A 147 -11.83 -5.70 13.28
C LYS A 147 -13.20 -5.10 13.46
N ALA A 148 -13.29 -4.04 14.26
CA ALA A 148 -14.53 -3.32 14.47
C ALA A 148 -14.62 -2.11 13.55
N LEU A 149 -15.82 -1.83 13.06
CA LEU A 149 -16.10 -0.53 12.45
C LEU A 149 -16.14 0.53 13.55
N LYS A 150 -15.41 1.64 13.34
CA LYS A 150 -15.41 2.79 14.28
C LYS A 150 -16.82 3.37 14.44
N GLU A 151 -17.12 3.86 15.61
CA GLU A 151 -18.37 4.57 15.89
C GLU A 151 -18.11 6.05 16.25
N PRO A 152 -18.97 7.00 15.80
CA PRO A 152 -20.10 6.80 14.90
C PRO A 152 -19.64 6.57 13.44
N ALA A 153 -20.35 5.68 12.72
CA ALA A 153 -20.09 5.38 11.32
C ALA A 153 -21.24 5.86 10.44
N GLY A 154 -20.92 6.54 9.34
CA GLY A 154 -21.89 6.89 8.31
C GLY A 154 -22.15 5.73 7.35
N LEU A 155 -23.14 5.89 6.47
CA LEU A 155 -23.51 4.86 5.50
C LEU A 155 -22.34 4.44 4.60
N HIS A 156 -21.49 5.39 4.20
CA HIS A 156 -20.34 5.12 3.34
C HIS A 156 -19.30 4.21 4.04
N GLU A 157 -18.99 4.48 5.33
CA GLU A 157 -18.08 3.64 6.10
C GLU A 157 -18.64 2.23 6.31
N VAL A 158 -19.94 2.11 6.54
CA VAL A 158 -20.62 0.81 6.63
C VAL A 158 -20.53 0.06 5.31
N GLN A 159 -20.80 0.72 4.18
CA GLN A 159 -20.68 0.12 2.85
C GLN A 159 -19.26 -0.36 2.54
N ASP A 160 -18.25 0.46 2.81
CA ASP A 160 -16.84 0.09 2.60
C ASP A 160 -16.44 -1.11 3.49
N PHE A 161 -16.87 -1.11 4.74
CA PHE A 161 -16.60 -2.20 5.67
C PHE A 161 -17.22 -3.54 5.22
N LEU A 162 -18.48 -3.53 4.82
CA LEU A 162 -19.15 -4.72 4.28
C LEU A 162 -18.53 -5.16 2.95
N GLY A 163 -18.15 -4.22 2.09
CA GLY A 163 -17.42 -4.51 0.86
C GLY A 163 -16.10 -5.24 1.10
N ARG A 164 -15.36 -4.89 2.17
CA ARG A 164 -14.13 -5.61 2.57
C ARG A 164 -14.42 -7.04 3.02
N ILE A 165 -15.51 -7.29 3.76
CA ILE A 165 -15.93 -8.65 4.12
C ILE A 165 -16.25 -9.46 2.86
N GLN A 166 -17.02 -8.89 1.93
CA GLN A 166 -17.35 -9.54 0.66
C GLN A 166 -16.11 -9.81 -0.20
N PHE A 167 -15.12 -8.91 -0.19
CA PHE A 167 -13.85 -9.11 -0.87
C PHE A 167 -13.09 -10.30 -0.29
N HIS A 168 -13.01 -10.44 1.03
CA HIS A 168 -12.40 -11.60 1.66
C HIS A 168 -13.17 -12.90 1.34
N GLN A 169 -14.49 -12.84 1.24
CA GLN A 169 -15.33 -13.95 0.80
C GLN A 169 -15.02 -14.34 -0.67
N TYR A 170 -14.88 -13.35 -1.55
CA TYR A 170 -14.49 -13.54 -2.95
C TYR A 170 -13.09 -14.16 -3.09
N LEU A 171 -12.13 -13.72 -2.30
CA LEU A 171 -10.78 -14.29 -2.29
C LEU A 171 -10.82 -15.77 -1.95
N GLY A 172 -11.64 -16.15 -0.97
CA GLY A 172 -11.65 -17.52 -0.45
C GLY A 172 -10.43 -17.82 0.44
N LYS A 173 -10.21 -19.11 0.71
CA LYS A 173 -9.17 -19.55 1.64
C LYS A 173 -7.87 -19.90 0.92
N HIS A 174 -6.75 -19.41 1.43
CA HIS A 174 -5.41 -19.82 1.00
C HIS A 174 -4.46 -19.86 2.22
N LYS A 175 -3.70 -20.94 2.39
CA LYS A 175 -2.88 -21.18 3.60
C LYS A 175 -1.91 -20.05 3.96
N ASN A 176 -1.41 -19.32 2.95
CA ASN A 176 -0.46 -18.22 3.13
C ASN A 176 -1.11 -16.83 3.00
N LEU A 177 -2.44 -16.73 3.12
CA LEU A 177 -3.18 -15.49 3.32
C LEU A 177 -3.91 -15.52 4.65
N VAL A 178 -4.08 -14.36 5.28
CA VAL A 178 -4.92 -14.26 6.50
C VAL A 178 -6.36 -14.59 6.15
N GLN A 179 -6.96 -15.50 6.92
CA GLN A 179 -8.28 -16.06 6.64
C GLN A 179 -9.40 -15.24 7.28
N LEU A 180 -10.49 -15.08 6.54
CA LEU A 180 -11.77 -14.65 7.10
C LEU A 180 -12.44 -15.88 7.75
N GLU A 181 -12.74 -15.80 9.05
CA GLU A 181 -13.47 -16.82 9.80
C GLU A 181 -14.97 -16.56 9.79
N GLY A 182 -15.38 -15.28 9.74
CA GLY A 182 -16.78 -14.86 9.70
C GLY A 182 -16.96 -13.38 9.90
N CYS A 183 -18.18 -12.97 10.20
CA CYS A 183 -18.53 -11.59 10.50
C CYS A 183 -19.72 -11.47 11.45
N CYS A 184 -19.84 -10.33 12.13
CA CYS A 184 -21.03 -9.96 12.89
C CYS A 184 -21.55 -8.64 12.30
N THR A 185 -22.57 -8.72 11.45
CA THR A 185 -23.05 -7.55 10.68
C THR A 185 -24.53 -7.24 10.87
N GLU A 186 -25.21 -7.92 11.80
CA GLU A 186 -26.64 -7.70 12.08
C GLU A 186 -26.91 -6.42 12.88
N LYS A 187 -25.96 -6.06 13.77
CA LYS A 187 -26.07 -4.89 14.65
C LYS A 187 -24.71 -4.23 14.81
N LEU A 188 -24.71 -2.91 15.03
CA LEU A 188 -23.49 -2.16 15.39
C LEU A 188 -22.99 -2.57 16.80
N PRO A 189 -21.68 -2.47 17.05
CA PRO A 189 -20.59 -2.28 16.09
C PRO A 189 -20.43 -3.50 15.17
N LEU A 190 -20.11 -3.28 13.89
CA LEU A 190 -19.84 -4.39 12.96
C LEU A 190 -18.47 -4.98 13.22
N TYR A 191 -18.37 -6.31 13.12
CA TYR A 191 -17.10 -7.03 13.24
C TYR A 191 -16.80 -7.86 11.99
N MET A 192 -15.57 -7.77 11.52
CA MET A 192 -14.93 -8.74 10.65
C MET A 192 -14.11 -9.67 11.54
N VAL A 193 -14.37 -10.97 11.48
CA VAL A 193 -13.70 -12.00 12.29
C VAL A 193 -12.62 -12.66 11.45
N LEU A 194 -11.36 -12.50 11.83
CA LEU A 194 -10.19 -13.03 11.15
C LEU A 194 -9.49 -14.07 12.05
N GLU A 195 -8.70 -14.95 11.43
CA GLU A 195 -7.84 -15.84 12.18
C GLU A 195 -6.81 -15.06 13.02
N ASP A 196 -6.52 -15.54 14.21
CA ASP A 196 -5.43 -15.03 15.03
C ASP A 196 -4.13 -15.77 14.65
N VAL A 197 -3.11 -14.99 14.22
CA VAL A 197 -1.78 -15.49 13.89
C VAL A 197 -0.83 -15.11 15.03
N ALA A 198 -0.55 -16.08 15.89
CA ALA A 198 -0.11 -15.88 17.26
C ALA A 198 1.23 -15.16 17.51
N GLN A 199 2.17 -15.13 16.54
CA GLN A 199 3.53 -14.61 16.79
C GLN A 199 3.79 -13.19 16.25
N GLY A 200 2.78 -12.53 15.71
CA GLY A 200 2.94 -11.18 15.20
C GLY A 200 3.50 -11.09 13.77
N ASP A 201 3.98 -9.92 13.41
CA ASP A 201 4.49 -9.66 12.07
C ASP A 201 5.96 -10.06 11.90
N LEU A 202 6.34 -10.34 10.64
CA LEU A 202 7.69 -10.74 10.27
C LEU A 202 8.73 -9.66 10.60
N LEU A 203 8.40 -8.37 10.50
CA LEU A 203 9.35 -7.30 10.81
C LEU A 203 9.74 -7.34 12.28
N SER A 204 8.77 -7.42 13.18
CA SER A 204 9.00 -7.58 14.62
C SER A 204 9.80 -8.84 14.92
N PHE A 205 9.46 -9.96 14.27
CA PHE A 205 10.22 -11.20 14.38
C PHE A 205 11.68 -11.04 13.91
N LEU A 206 11.94 -10.37 12.78
CA LEU A 206 13.29 -10.10 12.29
C LEU A 206 14.13 -9.29 13.30
N TRP A 207 13.49 -8.36 14.01
CA TRP A 207 14.18 -7.59 15.05
C TRP A 207 14.53 -8.45 16.27
N THR A 208 13.70 -9.43 16.65
CA THR A 208 14.06 -10.38 17.73
C THR A 208 15.21 -11.32 17.35
N CYS A 209 15.48 -11.51 16.06
CA CYS A 209 16.63 -12.28 15.58
C CYS A 209 17.97 -11.51 15.66
N ARG A 210 17.95 -10.25 16.08
CA ARG A 210 19.15 -9.41 16.17
C ARG A 210 19.79 -9.57 17.53
N ARG A 211 21.11 -9.76 17.54
CA ARG A 211 21.90 -9.90 18.78
C ARG A 211 22.13 -8.59 19.52
N ASP A 212 21.91 -7.47 18.86
CA ASP A 212 22.08 -6.11 19.41
C ASP A 212 20.80 -5.57 20.06
N VAL A 213 19.67 -6.29 19.97
CA VAL A 213 18.41 -5.95 20.63
C VAL A 213 18.22 -6.85 21.85
N MET A 214 18.16 -6.26 23.05
CA MET A 214 17.71 -6.99 24.24
C MET A 214 16.20 -7.14 24.14
N THR A 215 15.73 -8.37 23.87
CA THR A 215 14.30 -8.70 23.99
C THR A 215 13.92 -8.77 25.46
N MET A 216 12.69 -8.40 25.81
CA MET A 216 12.20 -8.45 27.20
C MET A 216 12.26 -9.87 27.78
N ASP A 217 12.23 -10.88 26.93
CA ASP A 217 12.25 -12.31 27.31
C ASP A 217 13.67 -12.90 27.34
N GLY A 218 14.69 -12.13 26.89
CA GLY A 218 16.08 -12.61 26.82
C GLY A 218 16.31 -13.74 25.80
N LEU A 219 15.28 -14.10 25.01
CA LEU A 219 15.36 -15.14 24.00
C LEU A 219 15.82 -14.55 22.67
N LEU A 220 16.91 -15.10 22.14
CA LEU A 220 17.39 -14.81 20.79
C LEU A 220 16.87 -15.89 19.84
N TYR A 221 16.31 -15.47 18.74
CA TYR A 221 15.90 -16.38 17.66
C TYR A 221 16.98 -16.36 16.59
N ASP A 222 17.42 -17.53 16.19
CA ASP A 222 18.33 -17.68 15.06
C ASP A 222 17.53 -17.78 13.77
N LEU A 223 17.91 -16.99 12.77
CA LEU A 223 17.33 -17.06 11.44
C LEU A 223 18.43 -17.40 10.43
N THR A 224 18.20 -18.45 9.63
CA THR A 224 19.12 -18.89 8.59
C THR A 224 18.67 -18.42 7.20
N GLU A 225 19.57 -18.35 6.23
CA GLU A 225 19.23 -18.04 4.85
C GLU A 225 18.21 -19.05 4.27
N LYS A 226 18.32 -20.31 4.65
CA LYS A 226 17.38 -21.35 4.21
C LYS A 226 15.96 -21.08 4.71
N GLN A 227 15.83 -20.62 5.96
CA GLN A 227 14.53 -20.21 6.51
C GLN A 227 13.97 -18.97 5.79
N VAL A 228 14.82 -18.00 5.41
CA VAL A 228 14.41 -16.86 4.57
C VAL A 228 13.85 -17.36 3.23
N TYR A 229 14.48 -18.33 2.57
CA TYR A 229 13.94 -18.92 1.35
C TYR A 229 12.58 -19.59 1.60
N HIS A 230 12.41 -20.28 2.74
CA HIS A 230 11.13 -20.91 3.08
C HIS A 230 10.01 -19.89 3.31
N ILE A 231 10.28 -18.80 4.03
CA ILE A 231 9.33 -17.69 4.22
C ILE A 231 9.01 -17.05 2.89
N GLY A 232 10.03 -16.69 2.10
CA GLY A 232 9.84 -16.09 0.79
C GLY A 232 9.02 -16.96 -0.18
N LYS A 233 9.24 -18.29 -0.18
CA LYS A 233 8.44 -19.23 -0.96
C LYS A 233 6.95 -19.18 -0.57
N GLN A 234 6.63 -19.09 0.71
CA GLN A 234 5.26 -19.01 1.19
C GLN A 234 4.56 -17.70 0.75
N VAL A 235 5.29 -16.58 0.79
CA VAL A 235 4.79 -15.30 0.26
C VAL A 235 4.54 -15.39 -1.24
N LEU A 236 5.43 -16.01 -2.01
CA LEU A 236 5.22 -16.19 -3.45
C LEU A 236 4.00 -17.06 -3.77
N LEU A 237 3.69 -18.08 -2.97
CA LEU A 237 2.45 -18.85 -3.10
C LEU A 237 1.21 -17.99 -2.91
N ALA A 238 1.22 -17.04 -1.96
CA ALA A 238 0.15 -16.08 -1.79
C ALA A 238 0.04 -15.14 -3.01
N LEU A 239 1.17 -14.66 -3.54
CA LEU A 239 1.19 -13.79 -4.73
C LEU A 239 0.74 -14.52 -6.01
N GLU A 240 1.09 -15.80 -6.18
CA GLU A 240 0.57 -16.65 -7.26
C GLU A 240 -0.95 -16.77 -7.17
N PHE A 241 -1.49 -17.01 -5.98
CA PHE A 241 -2.92 -17.09 -5.76
C PHE A 241 -3.65 -15.77 -6.06
N LEU A 242 -3.09 -14.61 -5.66
CA LEU A 242 -3.64 -13.31 -6.03
C LEU A 242 -3.60 -13.10 -7.55
N GLN A 243 -2.52 -13.51 -8.22
CA GLN A 243 -2.39 -13.42 -9.67
C GLN A 243 -3.47 -14.26 -10.39
N GLU A 244 -3.78 -15.46 -9.92
CA GLU A 244 -4.87 -16.31 -10.45
C GLU A 244 -6.24 -15.63 -10.34
N LYS A 245 -6.40 -14.77 -9.34
CA LYS A 245 -7.59 -13.91 -9.14
C LYS A 245 -7.53 -12.58 -9.90
N HIS A 246 -6.51 -12.37 -10.75
CA HIS A 246 -6.23 -11.10 -11.43
C HIS A 246 -6.04 -9.91 -10.49
N LEU A 247 -5.56 -10.18 -9.28
CA LEU A 247 -5.25 -9.19 -8.27
C LEU A 247 -3.74 -9.07 -8.07
N PHE A 248 -3.32 -8.00 -7.43
CA PHE A 248 -1.98 -7.82 -6.91
C PHE A 248 -2.07 -7.23 -5.50
N HIS A 249 -1.04 -7.44 -4.68
CA HIS A 249 -1.03 -7.00 -3.30
C HIS A 249 -0.81 -5.49 -3.15
N GLY A 250 0.21 -4.97 -3.84
CA GLY A 250 0.55 -3.55 -3.89
C GLY A 250 1.44 -3.03 -2.77
N ASP A 251 1.58 -3.76 -1.65
CA ASP A 251 2.43 -3.38 -0.50
C ASP A 251 3.09 -4.61 0.15
N VAL A 252 3.89 -5.35 -0.63
CA VAL A 252 4.64 -6.51 -0.13
C VAL A 252 5.82 -6.03 0.70
N ALA A 253 5.79 -6.28 2.01
CA ALA A 253 6.81 -5.87 2.98
C ALA A 253 6.76 -6.75 4.23
N ALA A 254 7.84 -6.78 5.01
CA ALA A 254 7.91 -7.60 6.23
C ALA A 254 6.81 -7.27 7.25
N ARG A 255 6.42 -5.99 7.37
CA ARG A 255 5.31 -5.54 8.23
C ARG A 255 3.93 -6.09 7.84
N ASN A 256 3.75 -6.55 6.60
CA ASN A 256 2.50 -7.10 6.06
C ASN A 256 2.51 -8.64 5.99
N ILE A 257 3.37 -9.30 6.75
CA ILE A 257 3.45 -10.75 6.83
C ILE A 257 3.33 -11.14 8.30
N LEU A 258 2.36 -11.99 8.62
CA LEU A 258 2.21 -12.55 9.95
C LEU A 258 2.87 -13.91 10.04
N MET A 259 3.48 -14.18 11.19
CA MET A 259 4.25 -15.40 11.45
C MET A 259 3.56 -16.31 12.46
N GLN A 260 3.66 -17.61 12.25
CA GLN A 260 3.30 -18.64 13.22
C GLN A 260 4.57 -19.27 13.83
N SER A 261 4.41 -20.00 14.93
CA SER A 261 5.53 -20.60 15.67
C SER A 261 6.38 -21.58 14.85
N ASP A 262 5.80 -22.18 13.83
CA ASP A 262 6.46 -23.11 12.90
C ASP A 262 7.09 -22.41 11.68
N LEU A 263 7.27 -21.09 11.73
CA LEU A 263 7.69 -20.21 10.62
C LEU A 263 6.72 -20.25 9.42
N ALA A 264 5.47 -20.64 9.64
CA ALA A 264 4.45 -20.44 8.62
C ALA A 264 4.16 -18.95 8.46
N ALA A 265 4.18 -18.47 7.20
CA ALA A 265 4.01 -17.07 6.86
C ALA A 265 2.66 -16.85 6.18
N LYS A 266 1.94 -15.83 6.61
CA LYS A 266 0.65 -15.42 6.06
C LYS A 266 0.69 -13.96 5.65
N LEU A 267 0.47 -13.70 4.37
CA LEU A 267 0.39 -12.34 3.82
C LEU A 267 -0.93 -11.69 4.26
N CYS A 268 -0.84 -10.47 4.78
CA CYS A 268 -1.95 -9.62 5.18
C CYS A 268 -1.83 -8.24 4.51
N GLY A 269 -2.64 -7.24 4.88
CA GLY A 269 -2.53 -5.91 4.28
C GLY A 269 -3.16 -5.81 2.89
N LEU A 270 -4.28 -6.47 2.66
CA LEU A 270 -4.97 -6.56 1.36
C LEU A 270 -5.76 -5.30 0.96
N GLY A 271 -5.54 -4.16 1.65
CA GLY A 271 -6.29 -2.91 1.40
C GLY A 271 -6.17 -2.40 -0.03
N LEU A 272 -4.97 -2.43 -0.61
CA LEU A 272 -4.75 -2.03 -2.00
C LEU A 272 -5.35 -3.02 -3.00
N ALA A 273 -5.29 -4.32 -2.71
CA ALA A 273 -5.96 -5.34 -3.52
C ALA A 273 -7.49 -5.13 -3.53
N TYR A 274 -8.07 -4.74 -2.38
CA TYR A 274 -9.48 -4.39 -2.28
C TYR A 274 -9.83 -3.14 -3.11
N GLU A 275 -9.01 -2.09 -3.10
CA GLU A 275 -9.24 -0.91 -3.93
C GLU A 275 -9.23 -1.25 -5.43
N VAL A 276 -8.28 -2.08 -5.86
CA VAL A 276 -8.23 -2.55 -7.25
C VAL A 276 -9.45 -3.38 -7.60
N TYR A 277 -9.88 -4.25 -6.70
CA TYR A 277 -11.08 -5.06 -6.87
C TYR A 277 -12.33 -4.21 -7.04
N THR A 278 -12.49 -3.15 -6.24
CA THR A 278 -13.71 -2.31 -6.22
C THR A 278 -13.70 -1.18 -7.24
N ARG A 279 -12.53 -0.57 -7.49
CA ARG A 279 -12.39 0.66 -8.30
C ARG A 279 -11.62 0.46 -9.59
N GLY A 280 -11.02 -0.71 -9.80
CA GLY A 280 -10.13 -0.97 -10.93
C GLY A 280 -8.77 -0.25 -10.87
N ALA A 281 -8.55 0.61 -9.87
CA ALA A 281 -7.33 1.39 -9.70
C ALA A 281 -7.07 1.72 -8.23
N ILE A 282 -5.81 2.02 -7.88
CA ILE A 282 -5.45 2.48 -6.54
C ILE A 282 -5.77 3.98 -6.41
N SER A 283 -6.44 4.35 -5.34
CA SER A 283 -6.67 5.75 -4.98
C SER A 283 -5.36 6.46 -4.65
N SER A 284 -5.21 7.71 -5.14
CA SER A 284 -4.04 8.54 -4.84
C SER A 284 -3.97 9.00 -3.37
N THR A 285 -5.01 8.74 -2.57
CA THR A 285 -5.10 9.20 -1.18
C THR A 285 -4.37 8.31 -0.18
N GLN A 286 -4.00 7.09 -0.55
CA GLN A 286 -3.23 6.22 0.33
C GLN A 286 -1.74 6.58 0.32
N THR A 287 -1.18 6.76 1.51
CA THR A 287 0.26 6.94 1.70
C THR A 287 0.94 5.58 1.58
N ILE A 288 1.55 5.32 0.41
CA ILE A 288 2.29 4.09 0.17
C ILE A 288 3.78 4.36 0.42
N PRO A 289 4.48 3.48 1.16
CA PRO A 289 5.91 3.64 1.41
C PRO A 289 6.74 3.62 0.12
N LEU A 290 7.30 4.78 -0.26
CA LEU A 290 7.94 4.98 -1.56
C LEU A 290 9.10 4.03 -1.85
N LYS A 291 9.87 3.65 -0.82
CA LYS A 291 11.06 2.82 -0.99
C LYS A 291 10.78 1.34 -1.29
N TRP A 292 9.54 0.88 -1.10
CA TRP A 292 9.10 -0.46 -1.50
C TRP A 292 8.51 -0.50 -2.91
N LEU A 293 8.18 0.67 -3.47
CA LEU A 293 7.49 0.76 -4.75
C LEU A 293 8.43 0.51 -5.94
N ALA A 294 7.89 -0.19 -6.93
CA ALA A 294 8.51 -0.36 -8.22
C ALA A 294 8.57 0.97 -9.01
N PRO A 295 9.56 1.15 -9.92
CA PRO A 295 9.71 2.39 -10.68
C PRO A 295 8.44 2.84 -11.42
N GLU A 296 7.70 1.92 -12.02
CA GLU A 296 6.44 2.22 -12.70
C GLU A 296 5.38 2.80 -11.74
N ARG A 297 5.36 2.34 -10.48
CA ARG A 297 4.47 2.86 -9.44
C ARG A 297 4.87 4.28 -9.01
N LEU A 298 6.16 4.52 -8.84
CA LEU A 298 6.70 5.85 -8.56
C LEU A 298 6.43 6.83 -9.71
N LEU A 299 6.32 6.32 -10.94
CA LEU A 299 5.94 7.08 -12.14
C LEU A 299 4.42 7.16 -12.34
N LEU A 300 3.62 6.79 -11.33
CA LEU A 300 2.15 6.80 -11.35
C LEU A 300 1.54 6.00 -12.51
N ARG A 301 2.22 4.95 -12.97
CA ARG A 301 1.70 4.01 -13.98
C ARG A 301 0.81 2.97 -13.29
N PRO A 302 -0.08 2.31 -14.06
CA PRO A 302 -0.89 1.21 -13.53
C PRO A 302 -0.04 0.15 -12.83
N ALA A 303 -0.53 -0.35 -11.71
CA ALA A 303 0.13 -1.43 -10.99
C ALA A 303 -0.13 -2.78 -11.66
N SER A 304 0.80 -3.69 -11.47
CA SER A 304 0.70 -5.07 -11.93
C SER A 304 1.34 -6.01 -10.91
N ILE A 305 1.12 -7.30 -11.06
CA ILE A 305 1.81 -8.32 -10.23
C ILE A 305 3.34 -8.23 -10.36
N ARG A 306 3.87 -7.65 -11.44
CA ARG A 306 5.30 -7.40 -11.60
C ARG A 306 5.82 -6.30 -10.69
N ALA A 307 4.95 -5.40 -10.23
CA ALA A 307 5.29 -4.43 -9.17
C ALA A 307 5.44 -5.13 -7.81
N ASP A 308 4.59 -6.13 -7.50
CA ASP A 308 4.75 -6.95 -6.30
C ASP A 308 6.05 -7.75 -6.31
N VAL A 309 6.50 -8.20 -7.48
CA VAL A 309 7.81 -8.87 -7.63
C VAL A 309 8.95 -7.93 -7.25
N TRP A 310 8.89 -6.65 -7.62
CA TRP A 310 9.89 -5.66 -7.16
C TRP A 310 9.88 -5.56 -5.64
N SER A 311 8.71 -5.36 -5.04
CA SER A 311 8.54 -5.25 -3.59
C SER A 311 8.93 -6.54 -2.87
N PHE A 312 8.72 -7.71 -3.49
CA PHE A 312 9.23 -9.00 -2.98
C PHE A 312 10.76 -9.03 -2.90
N GLY A 313 11.47 -8.46 -3.88
CA GLY A 313 12.92 -8.29 -3.81
C GLY A 313 13.34 -7.40 -2.62
N ILE A 314 12.56 -6.35 -2.32
CA ILE A 314 12.76 -5.51 -1.12
C ILE A 314 12.51 -6.32 0.15
N LEU A 315 11.46 -7.14 0.20
CA LEU A 315 11.19 -8.05 1.31
C LEU A 315 12.36 -9.01 1.57
N LEU A 316 12.96 -9.60 0.53
CA LEU A 316 14.16 -10.43 0.69
C LEU A 316 15.29 -9.64 1.33
N TYR A 317 15.48 -8.37 0.95
CA TYR A 317 16.45 -7.49 1.57
C TYR A 317 16.13 -7.24 3.05
N GLU A 318 14.88 -6.93 3.40
CA GLU A 318 14.46 -6.79 4.80
C GLU A 318 14.79 -8.03 5.62
N MET A 319 14.51 -9.22 5.08
CA MET A 319 14.80 -10.47 5.79
C MET A 319 16.29 -10.72 6.01
N VAL A 320 17.14 -10.57 4.99
CA VAL A 320 18.58 -10.84 5.15
C VAL A 320 19.31 -9.76 5.93
N THR A 321 18.71 -8.57 6.09
CA THR A 321 19.24 -7.49 6.93
C THR A 321 18.57 -7.43 8.29
N LEU A 322 17.78 -8.46 8.65
CA LEU A 322 17.05 -8.56 9.90
C LEU A 322 16.23 -7.27 10.21
N GLY A 323 15.42 -6.86 9.24
CA GLY A 323 14.47 -5.75 9.39
C GLY A 323 15.06 -4.35 9.18
N ALA A 324 16.18 -4.19 8.48
CA ALA A 324 16.66 -2.87 8.11
C ALA A 324 15.79 -2.23 7.02
N PRO A 325 15.55 -0.90 7.08
CA PRO A 325 14.81 -0.21 6.04
C PRO A 325 15.58 -0.24 4.70
N PRO A 326 14.89 -0.36 3.56
CA PRO A 326 15.54 -0.35 2.26
C PRO A 326 16.12 1.02 1.93
N TYR A 327 17.17 1.04 1.12
CA TYR A 327 17.86 2.27 0.68
C TYR A 327 18.18 3.22 1.85
N PRO A 328 18.95 2.79 2.88
CA PRO A 328 19.12 3.57 4.12
C PRO A 328 19.68 4.97 3.87
N GLU A 329 20.57 5.12 2.88
CA GLU A 329 21.26 6.38 2.55
C GLU A 329 20.43 7.31 1.62
N VAL A 330 19.24 6.88 1.15
CA VAL A 330 18.47 7.63 0.16
C VAL A 330 17.19 8.17 0.81
N PRO A 331 16.96 9.49 0.80
CA PRO A 331 15.69 10.04 1.26
C PRO A 331 14.50 9.49 0.44
N PRO A 332 13.31 9.26 1.04
CA PRO A 332 12.14 8.76 0.31
C PRO A 332 11.79 9.59 -0.93
N THR A 333 11.91 10.92 -0.86
CA THR A 333 11.63 11.83 -1.96
C THR A 333 12.61 11.71 -3.14
N SER A 334 13.82 11.20 -2.90
CA SER A 334 14.88 11.04 -3.92
C SER A 334 14.95 9.62 -4.50
N ILE A 335 14.09 8.71 -4.05
CA ILE A 335 14.17 7.29 -4.46
C ILE A 335 13.95 7.12 -5.98
N LEU A 336 13.02 7.85 -6.58
CA LEU A 336 12.76 7.76 -8.01
C LEU A 336 13.99 8.16 -8.84
N GLU A 337 14.63 9.29 -8.50
CA GLU A 337 15.84 9.76 -9.17
C GLU A 337 16.99 8.75 -9.03
N HIS A 338 17.16 8.19 -7.83
CA HIS A 338 18.15 7.16 -7.55
C HIS A 338 17.96 5.93 -8.46
N LEU A 339 16.72 5.45 -8.59
CA LEU A 339 16.36 4.30 -9.43
C LEU A 339 16.46 4.63 -10.93
N GLN A 340 16.15 5.85 -11.36
CA GLN A 340 16.34 6.30 -12.76
C GLN A 340 17.82 6.23 -13.18
N ARG A 341 18.75 6.47 -12.25
CA ARG A 341 20.20 6.29 -12.45
C ARG A 341 20.63 4.82 -12.43
N ARG A 342 19.69 3.87 -12.44
CA ARG A 342 19.92 2.41 -12.37
C ARG A 342 20.66 1.95 -11.13
N LYS A 343 20.60 2.72 -10.05
CA LYS A 343 21.20 2.35 -8.78
C LYS A 343 20.21 1.49 -7.99
N ILE A 344 20.64 0.29 -7.64
CA ILE A 344 19.91 -0.64 -6.76
C ILE A 344 20.71 -0.83 -5.47
N MET A 345 20.10 -1.44 -4.45
CA MET A 345 20.78 -1.75 -3.20
C MET A 345 21.98 -2.66 -3.42
N LYS A 346 23.05 -2.40 -2.72
CA LYS A 346 24.26 -3.25 -2.70
C LYS A 346 23.94 -4.57 -2.01
N ARG A 347 24.77 -5.59 -2.26
CA ARG A 347 24.66 -6.87 -1.56
C ARG A 347 25.04 -6.68 -0.09
N PRO A 348 24.14 -7.00 0.87
CA PRO A 348 24.48 -7.02 2.29
C PRO A 348 25.57 -8.05 2.59
N SER A 349 26.36 -7.82 3.64
CA SER A 349 27.41 -8.74 4.08
C SER A 349 26.85 -10.13 4.45
N SER A 350 25.69 -10.15 5.08
CA SER A 350 24.95 -11.35 5.48
C SER A 350 24.30 -12.13 4.33
N CYS A 351 24.36 -11.61 3.09
CA CYS A 351 23.62 -12.15 1.94
C CYS A 351 24.56 -12.94 1.01
N THR A 352 24.20 -14.17 0.66
CA THR A 352 24.94 -14.96 -0.34
C THR A 352 24.80 -14.39 -1.74
N HIS A 353 25.69 -14.80 -2.65
CA HIS A 353 25.60 -14.42 -4.06
C HIS A 353 24.32 -14.96 -4.72
N THR A 354 23.85 -16.13 -4.33
CA THR A 354 22.63 -16.76 -4.84
C THR A 354 21.41 -15.93 -4.47
N MET A 355 21.23 -15.58 -3.19
CA MET A 355 20.14 -14.75 -2.71
C MET A 355 20.16 -13.36 -3.39
N TYR A 356 21.32 -12.73 -3.46
CA TYR A 356 21.44 -11.42 -4.11
C TYR A 356 21.15 -11.47 -5.61
N SER A 357 21.47 -12.57 -6.29
CA SER A 357 21.12 -12.78 -7.70
C SER A 357 19.60 -12.84 -7.90
N ILE A 358 18.87 -13.48 -6.97
CA ILE A 358 17.40 -13.51 -6.97
C ILE A 358 16.85 -12.10 -6.77
N MET A 359 17.33 -11.35 -5.77
CA MET A 359 16.93 -9.95 -5.52
C MET A 359 17.16 -9.08 -6.76
N LYS A 360 18.33 -9.14 -7.38
CA LYS A 360 18.64 -8.39 -8.61
C LYS A 360 17.69 -8.71 -9.75
N SER A 361 17.22 -9.94 -9.86
CA SER A 361 16.23 -10.30 -10.88
C SER A 361 14.88 -9.64 -10.65
N CYS A 362 14.49 -9.43 -9.38
CA CYS A 362 13.28 -8.70 -9.00
C CYS A 362 13.39 -7.20 -9.31
N TRP A 363 14.60 -6.62 -9.23
CA TRP A 363 14.84 -5.18 -9.41
C TRP A 363 15.20 -4.80 -10.85
N ARG A 364 14.75 -5.55 -11.84
CA ARG A 364 14.85 -5.15 -13.25
C ARG A 364 13.99 -3.92 -13.49
N TRP A 365 14.54 -2.92 -14.19
CA TRP A 365 13.84 -1.66 -14.44
C TRP A 365 12.54 -1.85 -15.22
N ARG A 366 12.61 -2.62 -16.32
CA ARG A 366 11.42 -2.97 -17.09
C ARG A 366 10.67 -4.07 -16.36
N GLU A 367 9.38 -3.88 -16.13
CA GLU A 367 8.55 -4.88 -15.47
C GLU A 367 8.50 -6.22 -16.20
N ALA A 368 8.52 -6.19 -17.56
CA ALA A 368 8.52 -7.40 -18.38
C ALA A 368 9.78 -8.27 -18.19
N ASP A 369 10.91 -7.66 -17.79
CA ASP A 369 12.18 -8.37 -17.60
C ASP A 369 12.25 -9.04 -16.21
N ARG A 370 11.30 -8.74 -15.30
CA ARG A 370 11.24 -9.39 -13.99
C ARG A 370 10.62 -10.78 -14.12
N PRO A 371 11.11 -11.75 -13.33
CA PRO A 371 10.50 -13.07 -13.29
C PRO A 371 9.05 -13.02 -12.78
N SER A 372 8.23 -14.01 -13.10
CA SER A 372 6.93 -14.20 -12.48
C SER A 372 7.07 -14.69 -11.02
N PRO A 373 6.04 -14.58 -10.17
CA PRO A 373 6.05 -15.19 -8.84
C PRO A 373 6.37 -16.69 -8.89
N ARG A 374 5.80 -17.42 -9.83
CA ARG A 374 6.06 -18.85 -10.03
C ARG A 374 7.53 -19.14 -10.38
N GLU A 375 8.13 -18.38 -11.28
CA GLU A 375 9.56 -18.54 -11.64
C GLU A 375 10.45 -18.25 -10.43
N LEU A 376 10.14 -17.22 -9.63
CA LEU A 376 10.85 -16.92 -8.39
C LEU A 376 10.73 -18.06 -7.38
N ARG A 377 9.51 -18.60 -7.21
CA ARG A 377 9.29 -19.72 -6.30
C ARG A 377 10.14 -20.94 -6.69
N LEU A 378 10.20 -21.28 -7.96
CA LEU A 378 11.04 -22.38 -8.43
C LEU A 378 12.54 -22.12 -8.17
N ARG A 379 13.00 -20.86 -8.30
CA ARG A 379 14.38 -20.48 -7.97
C ARG A 379 14.64 -20.60 -6.46
N LEU A 380 13.70 -20.19 -5.60
CA LEU A 380 13.84 -20.38 -4.15
C LEU A 380 13.84 -21.86 -3.79
N GLU A 381 12.98 -22.68 -4.39
CA GLU A 381 12.96 -24.14 -4.19
C GLU A 381 14.27 -24.82 -4.59
N ALA A 382 14.91 -24.34 -5.65
CA ALA A 382 16.23 -24.82 -6.02
C ALA A 382 17.32 -24.37 -5.00
N ALA A 383 17.26 -23.12 -4.56
CA ALA A 383 18.19 -22.58 -3.58
C ALA A 383 18.06 -23.25 -2.21
N ILE A 384 16.86 -23.60 -1.75
CA ILE A 384 16.62 -24.34 -0.49
C ILE A 384 17.38 -25.65 -0.45
N LYS A 385 17.55 -26.35 -1.60
CA LYS A 385 18.26 -27.63 -1.64
C LYS A 385 19.76 -27.54 -1.36
N THR A 386 20.35 -26.37 -1.60
CA THR A 386 21.79 -26.11 -1.48
C THR A 386 22.13 -25.15 -0.35
N ALA A 387 21.12 -24.52 0.27
CA ALA A 387 21.31 -23.58 1.36
C ALA A 387 21.77 -24.28 2.64
N ASP A 388 22.74 -23.66 3.31
CA ASP A 388 23.19 -24.08 4.62
C ASP A 388 22.11 -23.75 5.67
N ASP A 389 21.79 -24.72 6.51
CA ASP A 389 20.80 -24.59 7.59
C ASP A 389 21.43 -24.20 8.94
N GLU A 390 22.75 -24.28 9.05
CA GLU A 390 23.48 -23.93 10.26
C GLU A 390 24.00 -22.49 10.25
N ALA A 391 24.11 -21.87 9.05
CA ALA A 391 24.61 -20.51 8.90
C ALA A 391 23.54 -19.47 9.31
N VAL A 392 23.61 -19.04 10.57
CA VAL A 392 22.77 -17.99 11.13
C VAL A 392 23.14 -16.63 10.54
N LEU A 393 22.11 -15.86 10.16
CA LEU A 393 22.29 -14.49 9.68
C LEU A 393 22.82 -13.59 10.82
N GLN A 394 23.91 -12.90 10.55
CA GLN A 394 24.50 -11.92 11.46
C GLN A 394 24.59 -10.57 10.74
N VAL A 395 23.98 -9.56 11.31
CA VAL A 395 23.95 -8.20 10.75
C VAL A 395 24.58 -7.25 11.75
N PRO A 396 25.71 -6.63 11.41
CA PRO A 396 26.42 -5.73 12.32
C PRO A 396 25.80 -4.34 12.43
N GLU A 397 24.97 -3.94 11.45
CA GLU A 397 24.36 -2.62 11.42
C GLU A 397 23.21 -2.54 12.43
N LEU A 398 23.19 -1.47 13.24
CA LEU A 398 22.07 -1.16 14.13
C LEU A 398 20.81 -0.84 13.33
N VAL A 399 19.67 -1.36 13.77
CA VAL A 399 18.35 -0.96 13.26
C VAL A 399 17.66 -0.10 14.31
N VAL A 400 17.22 1.07 13.88
CA VAL A 400 16.43 1.99 14.69
C VAL A 400 14.97 1.88 14.22
N PRO A 401 14.05 1.32 15.03
CA PRO A 401 12.64 1.16 14.67
C PRO A 401 11.98 2.45 14.18
N GLU A 402 12.33 3.58 14.81
CA GLU A 402 11.81 4.91 14.44
C GLU A 402 12.23 5.31 13.03
N LEU A 403 13.44 4.96 12.62
CA LEU A 403 13.92 5.22 11.25
C LEU A 403 13.15 4.37 10.24
N TYR A 404 12.88 3.09 10.57
CA TYR A 404 12.03 2.25 9.72
C TYR A 404 10.63 2.84 9.62
N ALA A 405 10.01 3.22 10.74
CA ALA A 405 8.68 3.82 10.78
C ALA A 405 8.60 5.11 9.93
N ALA A 406 9.58 6.00 10.07
CA ALA A 406 9.66 7.24 9.29
C ALA A 406 9.76 6.96 7.78
N VAL A 407 10.54 5.96 7.37
CA VAL A 407 10.70 5.57 5.96
C VAL A 407 9.47 4.86 5.42
N ALA A 408 8.79 4.07 6.25
CA ALA A 408 7.58 3.36 5.90
C ALA A 408 6.30 4.23 5.99
N GLY A 409 6.41 5.44 6.54
CA GLY A 409 5.25 6.33 6.72
C GLY A 409 4.22 5.80 7.72
N ILE A 410 4.66 5.01 8.69
CA ILE A 410 3.82 4.39 9.72
C ILE A 410 4.14 4.98 11.09
N ARG A 411 3.21 4.88 12.03
CA ARG A 411 3.47 5.32 13.42
C ARG A 411 4.37 4.30 14.13
N VAL A 412 5.28 4.79 14.97
CA VAL A 412 6.19 3.91 15.73
C VAL A 412 5.39 2.95 16.63
N GLU A 413 4.32 3.44 17.24
CA GLU A 413 3.45 2.63 18.10
C GLU A 413 2.84 1.44 17.34
N SER A 414 2.56 1.61 16.05
CA SER A 414 1.98 0.54 15.23
C SER A 414 2.98 -0.59 14.91
N LEU A 415 4.29 -0.35 15.07
CA LEU A 415 5.31 -1.40 14.91
C LEU A 415 5.33 -2.41 16.06
N PHE A 416 4.85 -2.00 17.24
CA PHE A 416 4.81 -2.87 18.42
C PHE A 416 3.47 -3.59 18.57
N TYR A 417 2.48 -3.27 17.72
CA TYR A 417 1.17 -3.90 17.70
C TYR A 417 0.97 -4.69 16.41
N ASN A 418 1.15 -5.99 16.51
CA ASN A 418 1.26 -6.94 15.39
C ASN A 418 0.07 -7.02 14.43
N TYR A 419 -1.03 -6.31 14.70
CA TYR A 419 -2.27 -6.41 13.93
C TYR A 419 -2.75 -5.11 13.28
N SER A 420 -2.02 -3.99 13.43
CA SER A 420 -2.42 -2.70 12.85
C SER A 420 -2.46 -2.72 11.32
N MET A 421 -1.71 -3.62 10.69
CA MET A 421 -1.57 -3.76 9.24
C MET A 421 -2.55 -4.77 8.61
N LEU A 422 -3.49 -5.31 9.36
CA LEU A 422 -4.53 -6.22 8.83
C LEU A 422 -5.59 -5.52 7.95
N LEU A 423 -5.21 -4.53 7.18
CA LEU A 423 -6.13 -3.84 6.27
C LEU A 423 -6.26 -4.51 4.93
#